data_1d4d4362b8dca27ebf37ce26c4e30fb6
#
_entry.id   1d4d4362b8dca27ebf37ce26c4e30fb6
#
_cell.length_a   1.000
_cell.length_b   1.000
_cell.length_c   1.000
_cell.angle_alpha   90.00
_cell.angle_beta   90.00
_cell.angle_gamma   90.00
#
_symmetry.space_group_name_H-M   'P 1'
#
loop_
_entity.id
_entity.type
_entity.pdbx_description
1 polymer ?
#
loop_
_entity_poly.entity_id
_entity_poly.type
_entity_poly.pdbx_seq_one_letter_code
_entity_poly.pdbx_strand_id
1 'polypeptide(L)'
;MIKILIVDDEKPICDLIDINLSAAGYDCKSVQDGLKAIDLIESEPFDLILLDIMLPGADGYDIMEYIRPLKIPVIFITAKHEVKDRVKGLKLGAEDYLVKPFDVVELVARVEVVLRRYNKTETVLTAGDVTVDVEARKVTRSGRPVVLTNKEYGLLVLFIRNKNIALFRENLYEKVWGDEYLADSRTLDLHVQRLRRKMGWEDNLVAVYKVGYRLEI
;
A
#
# COMPACT_ATOMS: atom_id res chain seq x y z
N MET A 1 -1.48 -2.07 -9.97
CA MET A 1 -0.11 -1.54 -10.12
C MET A 1 0.22 -0.80 -8.83
N ILE A 2 1.45 -0.86 -8.33
CA ILE A 2 1.88 -0.14 -7.12
C ILE A 2 2.02 1.33 -7.49
N LYS A 3 1.36 2.22 -6.73
CA LYS A 3 1.38 3.66 -6.96
C LYS A 3 2.36 4.36 -6.02
N ILE A 4 3.28 5.13 -6.58
CA ILE A 4 4.30 5.87 -5.83
C ILE A 4 4.11 7.38 -6.06
N LEU A 5 3.99 8.15 -4.99
CA LEU A 5 4.00 9.61 -5.05
C LEU A 5 5.44 10.12 -4.85
N ILE A 6 5.89 11.01 -5.73
CA ILE A 6 7.17 11.69 -5.66
C ILE A 6 6.90 13.15 -5.33
N VAL A 7 7.41 13.61 -4.20
CA VAL A 7 7.25 15.00 -3.72
C VAL A 7 8.63 15.64 -3.59
N ASP A 8 8.97 16.50 -4.53
CA ASP A 8 10.28 17.13 -4.63
C ASP A 8 10.15 18.43 -5.44
N ASP A 9 10.66 19.54 -4.98
CA ASP A 9 10.56 20.83 -5.69
C ASP A 9 11.41 20.90 -6.95
N GLU A 10 12.43 20.06 -7.05
CA GLU A 10 13.31 19.94 -8.21
C GLU A 10 12.71 19.01 -9.29
N LYS A 11 12.01 19.60 -10.27
CA LYS A 11 11.44 18.81 -11.38
C LYS A 11 12.41 17.81 -12.03
N PRO A 12 13.70 18.14 -12.29
CA PRO A 12 14.64 17.16 -12.85
C PRO A 12 14.86 15.92 -11.97
N ILE A 13 14.76 16.07 -10.64
CA ILE A 13 14.84 14.96 -9.69
C ILE A 13 13.59 14.11 -9.80
N CYS A 14 12.40 14.73 -9.83
CA CYS A 14 11.14 14.02 -10.06
C CYS A 14 11.17 13.21 -11.35
N ASP A 15 11.60 13.82 -12.45
CA ASP A 15 11.65 13.17 -13.77
C ASP A 15 12.65 11.99 -13.78
N LEU A 16 13.81 12.14 -13.13
CA LEU A 16 14.79 11.07 -12.98
C LEU A 16 14.23 9.88 -12.20
N ILE A 17 13.57 10.15 -11.06
CA ILE A 17 12.96 9.12 -10.21
C ILE A 17 11.83 8.42 -10.96
N ASP A 18 10.95 9.19 -11.60
CA ASP A 18 9.79 8.65 -12.34
C ASP A 18 10.23 7.71 -13.46
N ILE A 19 11.16 8.11 -14.32
CA ILE A 19 11.65 7.29 -15.43
C ILE A 19 12.15 5.93 -14.91
N ASN A 20 12.93 5.93 -13.84
CA ASN A 20 13.54 4.69 -13.34
C ASN A 20 12.55 3.79 -12.59
N LEU A 21 11.66 4.37 -11.80
CA LEU A 21 10.64 3.59 -11.11
C LEU A 21 9.56 3.08 -12.07
N SER A 22 9.19 3.86 -13.08
CA SER A 22 8.29 3.41 -14.16
C SER A 22 8.91 2.27 -14.95
N ALA A 23 10.21 2.31 -15.25
CA ALA A 23 10.94 1.21 -15.88
C ALA A 23 10.96 -0.06 -15.00
N ALA A 24 10.93 0.10 -13.67
CA ALA A 24 10.80 -1.00 -12.70
C ALA A 24 9.35 -1.50 -12.53
N GLY A 25 8.37 -0.93 -13.25
CA GLY A 25 6.97 -1.39 -13.27
C GLY A 25 6.06 -0.72 -12.23
N TYR A 26 6.47 0.41 -11.66
CA TYR A 26 5.65 1.23 -10.76
C TYR A 26 4.84 2.29 -11.51
N ASP A 27 3.70 2.69 -10.94
CA ASP A 27 2.89 3.81 -11.42
C ASP A 27 3.24 5.06 -10.60
N CYS A 28 3.96 6.00 -11.21
CA CYS A 28 4.50 7.15 -10.50
C CYS A 28 3.70 8.43 -10.79
N LYS A 29 3.55 9.25 -9.76
CA LYS A 29 3.00 10.59 -9.86
C LYS A 29 3.90 11.57 -9.11
N SER A 30 4.18 12.73 -9.69
CA SER A 30 5.06 13.72 -9.07
C SER A 30 4.36 15.05 -8.79
N VAL A 31 4.77 15.72 -7.72
CA VAL A 31 4.30 17.04 -7.32
C VAL A 31 5.45 17.84 -6.69
N GLN A 32 5.52 19.16 -6.97
CA GLN A 32 6.63 20.01 -6.56
C GLN A 32 6.28 20.96 -5.39
N ASP A 33 5.14 20.75 -4.75
CA ASP A 33 4.63 21.65 -3.69
C ASP A 33 4.01 20.81 -2.57
N GLY A 34 4.36 21.13 -1.32
CA GLY A 34 3.94 20.35 -0.17
C GLY A 34 2.42 20.37 0.08
N LEU A 35 1.76 21.52 -0.15
CA LEU A 35 0.31 21.61 0.02
C LEU A 35 -0.42 20.79 -1.06
N LYS A 36 0.05 20.87 -2.30
CA LYS A 36 -0.51 20.04 -3.38
C LYS A 36 -0.26 18.54 -3.16
N ALA A 37 0.82 18.17 -2.47
CA ALA A 37 1.06 16.80 -2.10
C ALA A 37 -0.01 16.30 -1.12
N ILE A 38 -0.40 17.12 -0.14
CA ILE A 38 -1.46 16.79 0.81
C ILE A 38 -2.80 16.61 0.07
N ASP A 39 -3.19 17.56 -0.79
CA ASP A 39 -4.42 17.46 -1.58
C ASP A 39 -4.46 16.17 -2.42
N LEU A 40 -3.31 15.80 -2.99
CA LEU A 40 -3.21 14.61 -3.82
C LEU A 40 -3.32 13.31 -3.00
N ILE A 41 -2.71 13.28 -1.80
CA ILE A 41 -2.78 12.14 -0.88
C ILE A 41 -4.22 11.94 -0.37
N GLU A 42 -4.99 13.00 -0.20
CA GLU A 42 -6.40 12.92 0.18
C GLU A 42 -7.30 12.42 -0.96
N SER A 43 -6.96 12.79 -2.20
CA SER A 43 -7.80 12.50 -3.36
C SER A 43 -7.60 11.10 -3.95
N GLU A 44 -6.43 10.48 -3.75
CA GLU A 44 -6.12 9.16 -4.29
C GLU A 44 -5.17 8.35 -3.41
N PRO A 45 -5.25 7.00 -3.45
CA PRO A 45 -4.39 6.14 -2.65
C PRO A 45 -3.00 5.98 -3.26
N PHE A 46 -1.95 6.02 -2.41
CA PHE A 46 -0.58 5.69 -2.75
C PHE A 46 -0.06 4.52 -1.90
N ASP A 47 0.85 3.76 -2.46
CA ASP A 47 1.49 2.62 -1.80
C ASP A 47 2.82 2.98 -1.14
N LEU A 48 3.46 4.07 -1.59
CA LEU A 48 4.70 4.64 -1.07
C LEU A 48 4.76 6.12 -1.42
N ILE A 49 5.37 6.91 -0.55
CA ILE A 49 5.68 8.32 -0.80
C ILE A 49 7.19 8.50 -0.71
N LEU A 50 7.79 9.09 -1.75
CA LEU A 50 9.14 9.62 -1.76
C LEU A 50 9.03 11.12 -1.49
N LEU A 51 9.61 11.61 -0.39
CA LEU A 51 9.31 12.93 0.14
C LEU A 51 10.58 13.73 0.40
N ASP A 52 10.74 14.86 -0.28
CA ASP A 52 11.76 15.83 0.16
C ASP A 52 11.29 16.54 1.44
N ILE A 53 12.24 16.90 2.27
CA ILE A 53 11.99 17.70 3.48
C ILE A 53 11.90 19.18 3.12
N MET A 54 12.70 19.64 2.16
CA MET A 54 12.84 21.05 1.80
C MET A 54 11.88 21.42 0.66
N LEU A 55 10.60 21.57 0.99
CA LEU A 55 9.55 21.85 0.01
C LEU A 55 8.97 23.25 0.21
N PRO A 56 8.52 23.91 -0.86
CA PRO A 56 7.68 25.09 -0.74
C PRO A 56 6.27 24.72 -0.22
N GLY A 57 5.64 25.64 0.48
CA GLY A 57 4.27 25.49 0.98
C GLY A 57 4.19 24.76 2.31
N ALA A 58 4.58 23.51 2.39
CA ALA A 58 4.64 22.73 3.62
C ALA A 58 5.95 21.95 3.71
N ASP A 59 6.61 21.98 4.88
CA ASP A 59 7.84 21.20 5.15
C ASP A 59 7.54 19.69 5.11
N GLY A 60 8.46 18.89 4.60
CA GLY A 60 8.30 17.44 4.51
C GLY A 60 8.10 16.76 5.87
N TYR A 61 8.56 17.34 6.96
CA TYR A 61 8.26 16.83 8.31
C TYR A 61 6.80 17.09 8.69
N ASP A 62 6.24 18.25 8.32
CA ASP A 62 4.82 18.57 8.59
C ASP A 62 3.91 17.65 7.79
N ILE A 63 4.27 17.39 6.51
CA ILE A 63 3.56 16.41 5.67
C ILE A 63 3.63 15.02 6.30
N MET A 64 4.81 14.58 6.76
CA MET A 64 4.99 13.27 7.40
C MET A 64 4.11 13.13 8.64
N GLU A 65 4.03 14.17 9.48
CA GLU A 65 3.20 14.17 10.68
C GLU A 65 1.70 14.08 10.32
N TYR A 66 1.28 14.80 9.29
CA TYR A 66 -0.08 14.79 8.75
C TYR A 66 -0.49 13.41 8.22
N ILE A 67 0.37 12.76 7.42
CA ILE A 67 0.04 11.46 6.78
C ILE A 67 0.28 10.24 7.68
N ARG A 68 0.90 10.42 8.84
CA ARG A 68 1.19 9.34 9.80
C ARG A 68 -0.02 8.45 10.13
N PRO A 69 -1.24 8.98 10.33
CA PRO A 69 -2.43 8.15 10.59
C PRO A 69 -2.82 7.26 9.41
N LEU A 70 -2.46 7.64 8.18
CA LEU A 70 -2.79 6.90 6.95
C LEU A 70 -1.93 5.64 6.79
N LYS A 71 -0.83 5.52 7.54
CA LYS A 71 0.11 4.37 7.49
C LYS A 71 0.65 4.09 6.08
N ILE A 72 0.82 5.13 5.27
CA ILE A 72 1.51 5.04 3.99
C ILE A 72 3.01 5.08 4.28
N PRO A 73 3.82 4.12 3.79
CA PRO A 73 5.27 4.17 3.98
C PRO A 73 5.88 5.39 3.29
N VAL A 74 6.84 6.01 3.96
CA VAL A 74 7.56 7.19 3.45
C VAL A 74 9.06 6.92 3.45
N ILE A 75 9.71 7.27 2.34
CA ILE A 75 11.17 7.40 2.26
C ILE A 75 11.48 8.88 2.10
N PHE A 76 12.25 9.45 3.00
CA PHE A 76 12.77 10.81 2.78
C PHE A 76 13.90 10.82 1.76
N ILE A 77 13.85 11.76 0.81
CA ILE A 77 14.91 12.00 -0.18
C ILE A 77 15.27 13.48 -0.11
N THR A 78 16.40 13.85 0.48
CA THR A 78 16.68 15.24 0.79
C THR A 78 18.17 15.57 0.83
N ALA A 79 18.52 16.85 0.64
CA ALA A 79 19.87 17.36 0.82
C ALA A 79 20.32 17.43 2.30
N LYS A 80 19.41 17.30 3.27
CA LYS A 80 19.75 17.27 4.69
C LYS A 80 20.52 15.99 5.02
N HIS A 81 21.80 16.11 5.34
CA HIS A 81 22.70 14.96 5.55
C HIS A 81 23.14 14.79 7.01
N GLU A 82 22.75 15.71 7.90
CA GLU A 82 23.13 15.62 9.29
C GLU A 82 22.47 14.44 10.02
N VAL A 83 23.20 13.79 10.90
CA VAL A 83 22.69 12.64 11.67
C VAL A 83 21.42 13.00 12.45
N LYS A 84 21.34 14.23 12.97
CA LYS A 84 20.13 14.71 13.70
C LYS A 84 18.88 14.73 12.82
N ASP A 85 19.00 15.11 11.54
CA ASP A 85 17.87 15.18 10.60
C ASP A 85 17.38 13.76 10.25
N ARG A 86 18.31 12.83 10.00
CA ARG A 86 17.99 11.42 9.77
C ARG A 86 17.27 10.80 10.96
N VAL A 87 17.81 11.03 12.17
CA VAL A 87 17.20 10.53 13.42
C VAL A 87 15.81 11.13 13.62
N LYS A 88 15.62 12.44 13.30
CA LYS A 88 14.30 13.08 13.38
C LYS A 88 13.32 12.42 12.41
N GLY A 89 13.67 12.25 11.14
CA GLY A 89 12.81 11.64 10.13
C GLY A 89 12.39 10.21 10.50
N LEU A 90 13.34 9.38 10.92
CA LEU A 90 13.04 8.00 11.34
C LEU A 90 12.18 7.95 12.62
N LYS A 91 12.38 8.84 13.59
CA LYS A 91 11.54 8.94 14.79
C LYS A 91 10.11 9.40 14.49
N LEU A 92 9.90 10.19 13.44
CA LEU A 92 8.58 10.57 12.95
C LEU A 92 7.83 9.40 12.29
N GLY A 93 8.54 8.32 11.94
CA GLY A 93 7.96 7.11 11.38
C GLY A 93 8.27 6.89 9.90
N ALA A 94 9.25 7.60 9.34
CA ALA A 94 9.74 7.28 8.00
C ALA A 94 10.40 5.90 7.97
N GLU A 95 10.20 5.16 6.89
CA GLU A 95 10.74 3.80 6.71
C GLU A 95 12.22 3.81 6.33
N ASP A 96 12.65 4.84 5.62
CA ASP A 96 14.04 5.02 5.21
C ASP A 96 14.35 6.51 4.94
N TYR A 97 15.64 6.78 4.71
CA TYR A 97 16.17 8.12 4.48
C TYR A 97 17.31 8.06 3.47
N LEU A 98 17.17 8.77 2.36
CA LEU A 98 18.15 8.84 1.28
C LEU A 98 18.64 10.27 1.12
N VAL A 99 19.97 10.45 1.09
CA VAL A 99 20.61 11.78 1.00
C VAL A 99 20.94 12.11 -0.46
N LYS A 100 20.57 13.30 -0.91
CA LYS A 100 21.00 13.86 -2.21
C LYS A 100 22.47 14.34 -2.15
N PRO A 101 23.30 14.06 -3.18
CA PRO A 101 23.00 13.26 -4.38
C PRO A 101 23.01 11.76 -4.07
N PHE A 102 22.13 11.00 -4.74
CA PHE A 102 22.00 9.56 -4.58
C PHE A 102 22.19 8.82 -5.91
N ASP A 103 22.50 7.53 -5.82
CA ASP A 103 22.48 6.62 -6.96
C ASP A 103 21.04 6.10 -7.17
N VAL A 104 20.57 6.11 -8.42
CA VAL A 104 19.25 5.64 -8.76
C VAL A 104 19.05 4.15 -8.44
N VAL A 105 20.12 3.35 -8.60
CA VAL A 105 20.07 1.92 -8.25
C VAL A 105 19.86 1.75 -6.74
N GLU A 106 20.45 2.61 -5.91
CA GLU A 106 20.22 2.62 -4.47
C GLU A 106 18.76 2.98 -4.15
N LEU A 107 18.23 4.03 -4.80
CA LEU A 107 16.83 4.42 -4.60
C LEU A 107 15.88 3.27 -4.92
N VAL A 108 16.02 2.64 -6.09
CA VAL A 108 15.15 1.52 -6.51
C VAL A 108 15.23 0.38 -5.49
N ALA A 109 16.43 0.00 -5.06
CA ALA A 109 16.62 -1.06 -4.07
C ALA A 109 15.94 -0.73 -2.73
N ARG A 110 15.98 0.53 -2.26
CA ARG A 110 15.33 0.97 -1.03
C ARG A 110 13.80 0.93 -1.17
N VAL A 111 13.26 1.40 -2.29
CA VAL A 111 11.84 1.33 -2.63
C VAL A 111 11.35 -0.13 -2.56
N GLU A 112 12.06 -1.06 -3.19
CA GLU A 112 11.72 -2.49 -3.17
C GLU A 112 11.72 -3.06 -1.74
N VAL A 113 12.72 -2.72 -0.92
CA VAL A 113 12.82 -3.19 0.46
C VAL A 113 11.64 -2.68 1.30
N VAL A 114 11.29 -1.40 1.17
CA VAL A 114 10.16 -0.81 1.91
C VAL A 114 8.85 -1.42 1.44
N LEU A 115 8.59 -1.48 0.14
CA LEU A 115 7.36 -2.07 -0.41
C LEU A 115 7.20 -3.54 -0.02
N ARG A 116 8.28 -4.32 0.04
CA ARG A 116 8.27 -5.70 0.51
C ARG A 116 7.87 -5.81 1.99
N ARG A 117 8.36 -4.94 2.86
CA ARG A 117 7.95 -4.91 4.28
C ARG A 117 6.45 -4.66 4.45
N TYR A 118 5.87 -3.87 3.56
CA TYR A 118 4.44 -3.57 3.54
C TYR A 118 3.60 -4.58 2.76
N ASN A 119 4.18 -5.72 2.38
CA ASN A 119 3.52 -6.76 1.58
C ASN A 119 2.93 -6.25 0.26
N LYS A 120 3.52 -5.20 -0.32
CA LYS A 120 3.05 -4.62 -1.58
C LYS A 120 3.61 -5.35 -2.81
N THR A 121 4.73 -6.04 -2.66
CA THR A 121 5.45 -6.74 -3.75
C THR A 121 5.45 -8.26 -3.61
N GLU A 122 4.77 -8.82 -2.59
CA GLU A 122 4.66 -10.27 -2.48
C GLU A 122 3.88 -10.85 -3.67
N THR A 123 4.56 -11.62 -4.49
CA THR A 123 3.96 -12.36 -5.62
C THR A 123 3.26 -13.63 -5.16
N VAL A 124 3.68 -14.18 -4.01
CA VAL A 124 3.06 -15.35 -3.39
C VAL A 124 2.59 -15.01 -1.99
N LEU A 125 1.28 -15.04 -1.78
CA LEU A 125 0.65 -14.80 -0.49
C LEU A 125 0.25 -16.12 0.14
N THR A 126 0.40 -16.24 1.46
CA THR A 126 0.01 -17.46 2.21
C THR A 126 -0.86 -17.13 3.42
N ALA A 127 -1.84 -18.01 3.70
CA ALA A 127 -2.68 -17.92 4.88
C ALA A 127 -3.16 -19.32 5.27
N GLY A 128 -2.56 -19.88 6.33
CA GLY A 128 -2.78 -21.28 6.69
C GLY A 128 -2.36 -22.23 5.56
N ASP A 129 -3.29 -23.05 5.09
CA ASP A 129 -3.11 -24.00 3.98
C ASP A 129 -3.42 -23.40 2.59
N VAL A 130 -3.74 -22.10 2.53
CA VAL A 130 -4.04 -21.37 1.29
C VAL A 130 -2.79 -20.65 0.77
N THR A 131 -2.50 -20.84 -0.52
CA THR A 131 -1.43 -20.12 -1.24
C THR A 131 -2.01 -19.44 -2.47
N VAL A 132 -1.64 -18.18 -2.67
CA VAL A 132 -2.06 -17.36 -3.81
C VAL A 132 -0.82 -16.86 -4.54
N ASP A 133 -0.63 -17.32 -5.77
CA ASP A 133 0.29 -16.69 -6.72
C ASP A 133 -0.44 -15.51 -7.36
N VAL A 134 -0.01 -14.30 -7.00
CA VAL A 134 -0.69 -13.06 -7.39
C VAL A 134 -0.48 -12.76 -8.87
N GLU A 135 0.71 -13.02 -9.40
CA GLU A 135 1.05 -12.78 -10.80
C GLU A 135 0.30 -13.77 -11.72
N ALA A 136 0.39 -15.07 -11.41
CA ALA A 136 -0.32 -16.08 -12.17
C ALA A 136 -1.84 -16.12 -11.87
N ARG A 137 -2.33 -15.35 -10.89
CA ARG A 137 -3.70 -15.37 -10.36
C ARG A 137 -4.19 -16.78 -10.00
N LYS A 138 -3.27 -17.60 -9.48
CA LYS A 138 -3.51 -18.99 -9.15
C LYS A 138 -3.69 -19.17 -7.64
N VAL A 139 -4.75 -19.85 -7.24
CA VAL A 139 -5.06 -20.11 -5.84
C VAL A 139 -5.03 -21.61 -5.59
N THR A 140 -4.35 -22.02 -4.53
CA THR A 140 -4.37 -23.41 -4.05
C THR A 140 -4.72 -23.45 -2.57
N ARG A 141 -5.39 -24.53 -2.16
CA ARG A 141 -5.63 -24.89 -0.75
C ARG A 141 -5.13 -26.30 -0.51
N SER A 142 -4.25 -26.49 0.46
CA SER A 142 -3.59 -27.79 0.71
C SER A 142 -2.99 -28.37 -0.58
N GLY A 143 -2.39 -27.53 -1.43
CA GLY A 143 -1.82 -27.89 -2.74
C GLY A 143 -2.81 -28.15 -3.88
N ARG A 144 -4.12 -28.14 -3.63
CA ARG A 144 -5.17 -28.36 -4.66
C ARG A 144 -5.67 -27.03 -5.22
N PRO A 145 -5.79 -26.90 -6.55
CA PRO A 145 -6.31 -25.67 -7.17
C PRO A 145 -7.73 -25.35 -6.72
N VAL A 146 -7.99 -24.05 -6.46
CA VAL A 146 -9.33 -23.54 -6.13
C VAL A 146 -9.71 -22.46 -7.12
N VAL A 147 -10.90 -22.62 -7.74
CA VAL A 147 -11.42 -21.65 -8.70
C VAL A 147 -12.25 -20.59 -7.98
N LEU A 148 -11.86 -19.34 -8.15
CA LEU A 148 -12.53 -18.16 -7.61
C LEU A 148 -13.06 -17.24 -8.72
N THR A 149 -14.14 -16.54 -8.44
CA THR A 149 -14.56 -15.40 -9.27
C THR A 149 -13.62 -14.21 -9.03
N ASN A 150 -13.63 -13.21 -9.93
CA ASN A 150 -12.78 -12.02 -9.77
C ASN A 150 -13.02 -11.30 -8.42
N LYS A 151 -14.28 -11.24 -7.96
CA LYS A 151 -14.62 -10.60 -6.69
C LYS A 151 -14.17 -11.42 -5.48
N GLU A 152 -14.34 -12.73 -5.52
CA GLU A 152 -13.81 -13.64 -4.47
C GLU A 152 -12.29 -13.58 -4.40
N TYR A 153 -11.61 -13.53 -5.57
CA TYR A 153 -10.15 -13.38 -5.64
C TYR A 153 -9.69 -12.05 -5.04
N GLY A 154 -10.33 -10.93 -5.40
CA GLY A 154 -10.03 -9.62 -4.85
C GLY A 154 -10.17 -9.59 -3.32
N LEU A 155 -11.28 -10.14 -2.79
CA LEU A 155 -11.47 -10.27 -1.34
C LEU A 155 -10.40 -11.16 -0.68
N LEU A 156 -10.05 -12.30 -1.30
CA LEU A 156 -9.00 -13.20 -0.80
C LEU A 156 -7.67 -12.47 -0.62
N VAL A 157 -7.22 -11.77 -1.65
CA VAL A 157 -5.97 -11.01 -1.63
C VAL A 157 -6.00 -9.92 -0.56
N LEU A 158 -7.12 -9.18 -0.44
CA LEU A 158 -7.28 -8.15 0.60
C LEU A 158 -7.20 -8.73 2.00
N PHE A 159 -7.88 -9.83 2.28
CA PHE A 159 -7.85 -10.47 3.60
C PHE A 159 -6.46 -11.02 3.94
N ILE A 160 -5.77 -11.68 2.99
CA ILE A 160 -4.44 -12.23 3.26
C ILE A 160 -3.41 -11.12 3.49
N ARG A 161 -3.49 -10.02 2.74
CA ARG A 161 -2.59 -8.87 2.95
C ARG A 161 -2.84 -8.13 4.26
N ASN A 162 -4.03 -8.28 4.83
CA ASN A 162 -4.45 -7.60 6.07
C ASN A 162 -4.83 -8.62 7.16
N LYS A 163 -4.06 -9.69 7.31
CA LYS A 163 -4.28 -10.70 8.36
C LYS A 163 -4.38 -10.05 9.74
N ASN A 164 -5.32 -10.51 10.55
CA ASN A 164 -5.58 -10.04 11.92
C ASN A 164 -6.02 -8.58 12.05
N ILE A 165 -6.28 -7.89 10.92
CA ILE A 165 -6.80 -6.52 10.89
C ILE A 165 -8.28 -6.53 10.49
N ALA A 166 -9.11 -5.83 11.26
CA ALA A 166 -10.53 -5.65 10.91
C ALA A 166 -10.65 -4.65 9.74
N LEU A 167 -11.23 -5.09 8.64
CA LEU A 167 -11.46 -4.29 7.44
C LEU A 167 -12.90 -3.80 7.41
N PHE A 168 -13.10 -2.51 7.20
CA PHE A 168 -14.43 -1.90 7.07
C PHE A 168 -15.14 -2.40 5.81
N ARG A 169 -16.49 -2.50 5.90
CA ARG A 169 -17.32 -2.98 4.78
C ARG A 169 -17.18 -2.11 3.55
N GLU A 170 -17.16 -0.79 3.75
CA GLU A 170 -16.97 0.21 2.70
C GLU A 170 -15.65 -0.04 1.96
N ASN A 171 -14.55 -0.13 2.69
CA ASN A 171 -13.22 -0.36 2.13
C ASN A 171 -13.11 -1.68 1.36
N LEU A 172 -13.74 -2.75 1.85
CA LEU A 172 -13.79 -4.04 1.16
C LEU A 172 -14.57 -3.95 -0.14
N TYR A 173 -15.72 -3.27 -0.11
CA TYR A 173 -16.57 -3.13 -1.28
C TYR A 173 -15.91 -2.25 -2.34
N GLU A 174 -15.50 -1.02 -1.99
CA GLU A 174 -14.90 -0.06 -2.90
C GLU A 174 -13.64 -0.62 -3.58
N LYS A 175 -12.72 -1.24 -2.81
CA LYS A 175 -11.49 -1.84 -3.36
C LYS A 175 -11.75 -3.01 -4.30
N VAL A 176 -12.84 -3.76 -4.14
CA VAL A 176 -13.11 -4.95 -4.94
C VAL A 176 -14.10 -4.67 -6.07
N TRP A 177 -15.09 -3.80 -5.86
CA TRP A 177 -16.10 -3.48 -6.88
C TRP A 177 -15.78 -2.21 -7.66
N GLY A 178 -15.01 -1.26 -7.08
CA GLY A 178 -14.68 0.01 -7.72
C GLY A 178 -15.80 1.05 -7.68
N ASP A 179 -16.92 0.74 -7.02
CA ASP A 179 -18.11 1.59 -6.89
C ASP A 179 -18.28 2.02 -5.44
N GLU A 180 -19.00 3.11 -5.19
CA GLU A 180 -19.38 3.53 -3.85
C GLU A 180 -20.22 2.43 -3.13
N TYR A 181 -19.92 2.26 -1.85
CA TYR A 181 -20.64 1.29 -1.01
C TYR A 181 -22.05 1.77 -0.70
N LEU A 182 -23.04 1.05 -1.19
CA LEU A 182 -24.43 1.24 -0.77
C LEU A 182 -24.69 0.40 0.48
N ALA A 183 -25.05 1.04 1.59
CA ALA A 183 -25.14 0.45 2.94
C ALA A 183 -26.03 -0.82 3.04
N ASP A 184 -26.99 -1.00 2.14
CA ASP A 184 -27.89 -2.17 2.09
C ASP A 184 -27.36 -3.31 1.19
N SER A 185 -26.14 -3.23 0.68
CA SER A 185 -25.61 -4.25 -0.21
C SER A 185 -25.30 -5.56 0.53
N ARG A 186 -26.13 -6.57 0.35
CA ARG A 186 -25.86 -7.97 0.77
C ARG A 186 -24.84 -8.66 -0.12
N THR A 187 -24.38 -7.99 -1.17
CA THR A 187 -23.45 -8.55 -2.17
C THR A 187 -22.11 -8.94 -1.53
N LEU A 188 -21.56 -8.08 -0.67
CA LEU A 188 -20.30 -8.37 0.04
C LEU A 188 -20.45 -9.64 0.91
N ASP A 189 -21.53 -9.75 1.69
CA ASP A 189 -21.76 -10.87 2.60
C ASP A 189 -21.85 -12.21 1.87
N LEU A 190 -22.53 -12.23 0.71
CA LEU A 190 -22.61 -13.43 -0.14
C LEU A 190 -21.27 -13.87 -0.66
N HIS A 191 -20.41 -12.92 -1.09
CA HIS A 191 -19.07 -13.24 -1.59
C HIS A 191 -18.15 -13.68 -0.45
N VAL A 192 -18.22 -13.05 0.71
CA VAL A 192 -17.48 -13.46 1.92
C VAL A 192 -17.91 -14.87 2.34
N GLN A 193 -19.20 -15.18 2.36
CA GLN A 193 -19.70 -16.52 2.71
C GLN A 193 -19.20 -17.60 1.72
N ARG A 194 -19.20 -17.30 0.40
CA ARG A 194 -18.67 -18.22 -0.62
C ARG A 194 -17.17 -18.43 -0.46
N LEU A 195 -16.43 -17.34 -0.17
CA LEU A 195 -15.00 -17.40 0.08
C LEU A 195 -14.67 -18.26 1.29
N ARG A 196 -15.38 -18.08 2.41
CA ARG A 196 -15.25 -18.92 3.62
C ARG A 196 -15.32 -20.41 3.28
N ARG A 197 -16.36 -20.82 2.56
CA ARG A 197 -16.55 -22.25 2.18
C ARG A 197 -15.43 -22.76 1.29
N LYS A 198 -14.99 -21.98 0.29
CA LYS A 198 -13.94 -22.39 -0.64
C LYS A 198 -12.59 -22.52 0.05
N MET A 199 -12.28 -21.61 0.98
CA MET A 199 -11.03 -21.59 1.72
C MET A 199 -11.04 -22.43 3.00
N GLY A 200 -12.20 -22.91 3.46
CA GLY A 200 -12.36 -23.58 4.76
C GLY A 200 -12.07 -22.61 5.92
N TRP A 201 -12.49 -21.39 5.77
CA TRP A 201 -12.27 -20.30 6.73
C TRP A 201 -13.56 -19.95 7.49
N GLU A 202 -14.39 -20.93 7.77
CA GLU A 202 -15.63 -20.73 8.50
C GLU A 202 -15.37 -20.09 9.88
N ASP A 203 -14.31 -20.53 10.55
CA ASP A 203 -13.90 -20.05 11.87
C ASP A 203 -12.84 -18.94 11.83
N ASN A 204 -12.10 -18.82 10.72
CA ASN A 204 -10.99 -17.88 10.59
C ASN A 204 -11.41 -16.50 10.03
N LEU A 205 -12.32 -16.48 9.06
CA LEU A 205 -12.80 -15.22 8.48
C LEU A 205 -14.05 -14.76 9.26
N VAL A 206 -13.84 -14.02 10.33
CA VAL A 206 -14.87 -13.63 11.28
C VAL A 206 -15.52 -12.30 10.94
N ALA A 207 -16.79 -12.15 11.32
CA ALA A 207 -17.48 -10.86 11.26
C ALA A 207 -17.12 -10.03 12.51
N VAL A 208 -16.76 -8.76 12.30
CA VAL A 208 -16.51 -7.80 13.37
C VAL A 208 -17.72 -6.85 13.45
N TYR A 209 -18.42 -6.87 14.57
CA TYR A 209 -19.68 -6.12 14.74
C TYR A 209 -19.53 -4.63 14.41
N LYS A 210 -20.42 -4.10 13.59
CA LYS A 210 -20.43 -2.71 13.09
C LYS A 210 -19.17 -2.24 12.34
N VAL A 211 -18.23 -3.14 12.04
CA VAL A 211 -17.00 -2.80 11.29
C VAL A 211 -17.01 -3.52 9.94
N GLY A 212 -16.98 -4.83 9.94
CA GLY A 212 -16.88 -5.61 8.71
C GLY A 212 -16.35 -7.01 8.95
N TYR A 213 -15.17 -7.33 8.43
CA TYR A 213 -14.61 -8.67 8.51
C TYR A 213 -13.11 -8.65 8.85
N ARG A 214 -12.64 -9.73 9.50
CA ARG A 214 -11.23 -9.96 9.83
C ARG A 214 -10.85 -11.41 9.55
N LEU A 215 -9.72 -11.62 8.90
CA LEU A 215 -9.12 -12.95 8.75
C LEU A 215 -8.16 -13.19 9.93
N GLU A 216 -8.44 -14.19 10.74
CA GLU A 216 -7.65 -14.59 11.92
C GLU A 216 -6.82 -15.83 11.58
N ILE A 217 -5.50 -15.65 11.42
CA ILE A 217 -4.53 -16.71 11.12
C ILE A 217 -3.20 -16.40 11.81
#